data_2e2b6a398e9af7fdab52903f36a0a022
#
_entry.id   2e2b6a398e9af7fdab52903f36a0a022
#
_cell.length_a   1.000
_cell.length_b   1.000
_cell.length_c   1.000
_cell.angle_alpha   90.00
_cell.angle_beta   90.00
_cell.angle_gamma   90.00
#
_symmetry.space_group_name_H-M   'P 1'
#
loop_
_entity.id
_entity.type
_entity.pdbx_description
1 polymer ?
#
loop_
_entity_poly.entity_id
_entity_poly.type
_entity_poly.pdbx_seq_one_letter_code
_entity_poly.pdbx_strand_id
1 'polypeptide(L)'
;MIKRQLKTLLFLAFAAVAWQGASAQHTLGFTAGYGMASSRLDPKQEMKAIWGSYTAGLTWRYYGQQRFVGGFGIDLEFLQQGFSLATNASMVEEKKDYRYYTRNVNSIVLPIVWQPHFYLFRNHVRVYLEAAATFSYHLSSTYENEEAKASGAADWKGDYSFKLPRDNRWGYGLAGGGGIALLIRRFEINVRARYYFGLSDIVRNRNKYADNGIDGSENPFWATPMRSPLDNLTVSV
;
A
#
# COMPACT_ATOMS: atom_id res chain seq x y z
N MET A 1 -20.90 21.70 -12.72
CA MET A 1 -19.56 22.18 -13.12
C MET A 1 -18.47 21.12 -12.98
N ILE A 2 -18.34 20.43 -11.88
CA ILE A 2 -17.27 19.44 -11.59
C ILE A 2 -17.21 18.29 -12.61
N LYS A 3 -18.35 17.69 -12.99
CA LYS A 3 -18.41 16.60 -13.99
C LYS A 3 -17.88 16.98 -15.38
N ARG A 4 -18.01 18.24 -15.76
CA ARG A 4 -17.53 18.73 -17.06
C ARG A 4 -16.01 18.94 -17.04
N GLN A 5 -15.47 19.44 -15.94
CA GLN A 5 -14.02 19.59 -15.76
C GLN A 5 -13.30 18.24 -15.67
N LEU A 6 -13.92 17.24 -15.02
CA LEU A 6 -13.36 15.89 -14.94
C LEU A 6 -13.25 15.21 -16.32
N LYS A 7 -14.27 15.39 -17.18
CA LYS A 7 -14.23 14.90 -18.57
C LYS A 7 -13.16 15.60 -19.41
N THR A 8 -12.98 16.90 -19.23
CA THR A 8 -11.94 17.66 -19.93
C THR A 8 -10.54 17.27 -19.46
N LEU A 9 -10.35 17.02 -18.17
CA LEU A 9 -9.09 16.53 -17.59
C LEU A 9 -8.75 15.13 -18.10
N LEU A 10 -9.73 14.23 -18.15
CA LEU A 10 -9.60 12.88 -18.73
C LEU A 10 -9.27 12.94 -20.23
N PHE A 11 -9.92 13.83 -20.98
CA PHE A 11 -9.64 14.00 -22.41
C PHE A 11 -8.25 14.60 -22.67
N LEU A 12 -7.82 15.57 -21.86
CA LEU A 12 -6.46 16.14 -21.93
C LEU A 12 -5.39 15.11 -21.54
N ALA A 13 -5.65 14.29 -20.54
CA ALA A 13 -4.76 13.19 -20.18
C ALA A 13 -4.67 12.15 -21.31
N PHE A 14 -5.80 11.80 -21.94
CA PHE A 14 -5.83 10.89 -23.08
C PHE A 14 -5.16 11.48 -24.32
N ALA A 15 -5.34 12.78 -24.59
CA ALA A 15 -4.69 13.50 -25.68
C ALA A 15 -3.17 13.63 -25.47
N ALA A 16 -2.72 13.85 -24.24
CA ALA A 16 -1.30 13.87 -23.88
C ALA A 16 -0.63 12.49 -24.08
N VAL A 17 -1.35 11.40 -23.82
CA VAL A 17 -0.88 10.02 -24.10
C VAL A 17 -0.84 9.76 -25.62
N ALA A 18 -1.77 10.30 -26.39
CA ALA A 18 -1.83 10.10 -27.84
C ALA A 18 -0.76 10.90 -28.62
N TRP A 19 -0.23 12.00 -28.05
CA TRP A 19 0.75 12.86 -28.72
C TRP A 19 2.20 12.42 -28.54
N GLN A 20 2.46 11.35 -27.84
CA GLN A 20 3.82 10.82 -27.73
C GLN A 20 4.25 10.16 -29.03
N GLY A 21 4.70 10.97 -29.97
CA GLY A 21 5.41 10.51 -31.17
C GLY A 21 6.61 9.68 -30.77
N ALA A 22 6.67 8.50 -31.31
CA ALA A 22 7.75 7.55 -31.56
C ALA A 22 9.13 7.70 -30.88
N SER A 23 9.22 8.23 -29.69
CA SER A 23 10.40 8.13 -28.83
C SER A 23 10.14 7.03 -27.80
N ALA A 24 10.59 5.83 -28.10
CA ALA A 24 10.31 4.57 -27.39
C ALA A 24 10.85 4.49 -25.93
N GLN A 25 10.95 5.61 -25.23
CA GLN A 25 11.60 5.69 -23.92
C GLN A 25 10.63 5.95 -22.77
N HIS A 26 9.43 6.43 -23.06
CA HIS A 26 8.43 6.75 -22.02
C HIS A 26 7.23 5.81 -22.11
N THR A 27 6.84 5.25 -20.99
CA THR A 27 5.63 4.43 -20.87
C THR A 27 4.74 5.01 -19.78
N LEU A 28 3.48 5.23 -20.11
CA LEU A 28 2.42 5.57 -19.17
C LEU A 28 1.46 4.39 -19.07
N GLY A 29 1.04 4.05 -17.87
CA GLY A 29 0.15 2.93 -17.66
C GLY A 29 -0.76 3.10 -16.46
N PHE A 30 -1.73 2.18 -16.37
CA PHE A 30 -2.55 1.97 -15.22
C PHE A 30 -2.12 0.66 -14.56
N THR A 31 -2.26 0.57 -13.25
CA THR A 31 -2.04 -0.65 -12.50
C THR A 31 -3.23 -0.91 -11.60
N ALA A 32 -3.59 -2.16 -11.45
CA ALA A 32 -4.57 -2.62 -10.48
C ALA A 32 -4.16 -3.99 -9.95
N GLY A 33 -4.43 -4.24 -8.68
CA GLY A 33 -4.01 -5.50 -8.08
C GLY A 33 -4.57 -5.74 -6.69
N TYR A 34 -4.21 -6.90 -6.17
CA TYR A 34 -4.57 -7.35 -4.84
C TYR A 34 -3.35 -7.83 -4.08
N GLY A 35 -3.47 -7.90 -2.77
CA GLY A 35 -2.36 -8.32 -1.94
C GLY A 35 -2.73 -8.66 -0.51
N MET A 36 -1.71 -8.59 0.32
CA MET A 36 -1.79 -8.81 1.75
C MET A 36 -1.22 -7.62 2.49
N ALA A 37 -1.90 -7.19 3.55
CA ALA A 37 -1.44 -6.15 4.44
C ALA A 37 -1.10 -6.73 5.82
N SER A 38 -0.08 -6.16 6.45
CA SER A 38 0.35 -6.49 7.80
C SER A 38 1.06 -5.29 8.45
N SER A 39 1.51 -5.45 9.69
CA SER A 39 2.33 -4.45 10.39
C SER A 39 3.39 -5.18 11.21
N ARG A 40 4.43 -4.45 11.57
CA ARG A 40 5.47 -4.93 12.51
C ARG A 40 5.36 -4.15 13.81
N LEU A 41 4.65 -4.71 14.78
CA LEU A 41 4.47 -4.07 16.08
C LEU A 41 5.62 -4.39 17.03
N ASP A 42 5.99 -3.40 17.86
CA ASP A 42 6.88 -3.59 18.99
C ASP A 42 6.20 -2.96 20.23
N PRO A 43 5.97 -3.68 21.33
CA PRO A 43 6.26 -5.11 21.52
C PRO A 43 5.51 -6.01 20.52
N LYS A 44 6.16 -7.11 20.15
CA LYS A 44 5.62 -8.06 19.19
C LYS A 44 4.27 -8.61 19.66
N GLN A 45 3.28 -8.51 18.81
CA GLN A 45 1.95 -9.08 19.02
C GLN A 45 1.67 -10.14 17.95
N GLU A 46 0.80 -11.09 18.27
CA GLU A 46 0.33 -12.04 17.28
C GLU A 46 -0.54 -11.32 16.26
N MET A 47 -0.21 -11.54 15.01
CA MET A 47 -0.85 -10.82 13.89
C MET A 47 -1.19 -11.80 12.78
N LYS A 48 -2.28 -11.49 12.08
CA LYS A 48 -2.66 -12.15 10.84
C LYS A 48 -2.64 -11.16 9.70
N ALA A 49 -2.14 -11.59 8.56
CA ALA A 49 -2.20 -10.79 7.35
C ALA A 49 -3.66 -10.57 6.93
N ILE A 50 -3.98 -9.36 6.51
CA ILE A 50 -5.24 -9.03 5.89
C ILE A 50 -5.14 -9.38 4.41
N TRP A 51 -5.87 -10.40 3.98
CA TRP A 51 -5.97 -10.77 2.58
C TRP A 51 -6.97 -9.89 1.85
N GLY A 52 -6.71 -9.66 0.55
CA GLY A 52 -7.62 -8.88 -0.30
C GLY A 52 -7.42 -7.38 -0.19
N SER A 53 -6.29 -6.92 0.38
CA SER A 53 -5.90 -5.51 0.25
C SER A 53 -5.71 -5.19 -1.23
N TYR A 54 -6.25 -4.08 -1.69
CA TYR A 54 -6.24 -3.72 -3.10
C TYR A 54 -5.37 -2.51 -3.37
N THR A 55 -4.86 -2.46 -4.59
CA THR A 55 -4.10 -1.32 -5.12
C THR A 55 -4.60 -0.95 -6.50
N ALA A 56 -4.58 0.33 -6.80
CA ALA A 56 -4.84 0.84 -8.14
C ALA A 56 -4.10 2.16 -8.33
N GLY A 57 -3.58 2.42 -9.54
CA GLY A 57 -2.81 3.62 -9.73
C GLY A 57 -2.38 3.90 -11.16
N LEU A 58 -1.58 4.96 -11.27
CA LEU A 58 -0.93 5.39 -12.50
C LEU A 58 0.56 5.11 -12.40
N THR A 59 1.15 4.69 -13.50
CA THR A 59 2.58 4.43 -13.58
C THR A 59 3.19 5.23 -14.72
N TRP A 60 4.35 5.82 -14.47
CA TRP A 60 5.17 6.40 -15.50
C TRP A 60 6.57 5.80 -15.43
N ARG A 61 7.10 5.39 -16.58
CA ARG A 61 8.44 4.81 -16.71
C ARG A 61 9.21 5.48 -17.83
N TYR A 62 10.48 5.66 -17.58
CA TYR A 62 11.48 6.04 -18.57
C TYR A 62 12.51 4.92 -18.68
N TYR A 63 12.71 4.40 -19.89
CA TYR A 63 13.69 3.37 -20.17
C TYR A 63 14.83 3.98 -21.01
N GLY A 64 16.01 4.07 -20.40
CA GLY A 64 17.21 4.54 -21.08
C GLY A 64 17.70 3.54 -22.14
N GLN A 65 18.45 4.03 -23.12
CA GLN A 65 19.05 3.20 -24.18
C GLN A 65 20.16 2.28 -23.65
N GLN A 66 20.75 2.60 -22.51
CA GLN A 66 21.82 1.81 -21.91
C GLN A 66 21.23 0.63 -21.11
N ARG A 67 21.61 -0.59 -21.51
CA ARG A 67 21.07 -1.84 -20.93
C ARG A 67 21.32 -2.01 -19.43
N PHE A 68 22.36 -1.40 -18.87
CA PHE A 68 22.74 -1.58 -17.46
C PHE A 68 22.17 -0.54 -16.49
N VAL A 69 21.64 0.57 -16.98
CA VAL A 69 21.10 1.63 -16.11
C VAL A 69 19.68 1.32 -15.68
N GLY A 70 18.95 0.51 -16.45
CA GLY A 70 17.57 0.17 -16.18
C GLY A 70 16.59 1.30 -16.50
N GLY A 71 15.37 1.12 -16.06
CA GLY A 71 14.30 2.12 -16.12
C GLY A 71 14.20 2.89 -14.82
N PHE A 72 13.75 4.12 -14.92
CA PHE A 72 13.35 4.95 -13.78
C PHE A 72 11.88 5.34 -13.92
N GLY A 73 11.21 5.55 -12.82
CA GLY A 73 9.82 5.97 -12.89
C GLY A 73 9.24 6.41 -11.57
N ILE A 74 8.01 6.87 -11.67
CA ILE A 74 7.21 7.29 -10.52
C ILE A 74 5.83 6.67 -10.70
N ASP A 75 5.30 6.14 -9.62
CA ASP A 75 3.92 5.67 -9.55
C ASP A 75 3.12 6.61 -8.64
N LEU A 76 1.83 6.69 -8.89
CA LEU A 76 0.85 7.26 -7.97
C LEU A 76 -0.20 6.18 -7.73
N GLU A 77 -0.16 5.58 -6.56
CA GLU A 77 -0.97 4.41 -6.24
C GLU A 77 -1.88 4.67 -5.04
N PHE A 78 -3.13 4.28 -5.17
CA PHE A 78 -3.99 4.02 -4.03
C PHE A 78 -3.66 2.63 -3.51
N LEU A 79 -3.37 2.52 -2.22
CA LEU A 79 -2.99 1.26 -1.58
C LEU A 79 -3.77 1.10 -0.28
N GLN A 80 -4.51 0.01 -0.15
CA GLN A 80 -5.10 -0.39 1.11
C GLN A 80 -4.05 -1.17 1.91
N GLN A 81 -3.77 -0.66 3.10
CA GLN A 81 -2.84 -1.23 4.08
C GLN A 81 -3.61 -1.57 5.36
N GLY A 82 -2.94 -2.11 6.36
CA GLY A 82 -3.56 -2.35 7.66
C GLY A 82 -2.92 -3.49 8.42
N PHE A 83 -3.54 -3.83 9.53
CA PHE A 83 -3.13 -4.96 10.36
C PHE A 83 -4.33 -5.59 11.07
N SER A 84 -4.19 -6.86 11.40
CA SER A 84 -5.16 -7.59 12.19
C SER A 84 -4.44 -8.28 13.36
N LEU A 85 -4.86 -7.97 14.57
CA LEU A 85 -4.35 -8.58 15.78
C LEU A 85 -5.11 -9.87 16.06
N ALA A 86 -4.39 -10.92 16.46
CA ALA A 86 -4.95 -12.21 16.83
C ALA A 86 -4.76 -12.48 18.31
N THR A 87 -5.69 -13.14 18.95
CA THR A 87 -5.49 -13.65 20.30
C THR A 87 -4.66 -14.92 20.25
N ASN A 88 -3.80 -15.10 21.26
CA ASN A 88 -3.07 -16.34 21.43
C ASN A 88 -4.07 -17.47 21.73
N ALA A 89 -4.05 -18.52 20.94
CA ALA A 89 -4.99 -19.64 20.99
C ALA A 89 -4.93 -20.46 22.28
N SER A 90 -3.96 -20.20 23.16
CA SER A 90 -3.81 -20.92 24.43
C SER A 90 -4.91 -20.64 25.45
N MET A 91 -5.71 -19.62 25.28
CA MET A 91 -6.79 -19.27 26.20
C MET A 91 -8.19 -19.74 25.74
N VAL A 92 -8.36 -20.08 24.46
CA VAL A 92 -9.63 -20.56 23.92
C VAL A 92 -9.37 -21.63 22.88
N GLU A 93 -9.40 -22.90 23.29
CA GLU A 93 -9.09 -24.08 22.45
C GLU A 93 -9.88 -24.16 21.12
N GLU A 94 -11.02 -23.51 21.02
CA GLU A 94 -11.91 -23.58 19.85
C GLU A 94 -11.66 -22.54 18.76
N LYS A 95 -10.84 -21.50 19.00
CA LYS A 95 -10.71 -20.37 18.05
C LYS A 95 -9.26 -20.08 17.64
N LYS A 96 -8.59 -21.05 17.02
CA LYS A 96 -7.22 -20.89 16.49
C LYS A 96 -7.03 -19.72 15.49
N ASP A 97 -8.13 -19.13 15.00
CA ASP A 97 -8.13 -18.10 13.97
C ASP A 97 -8.86 -16.81 14.37
N TYR A 98 -9.03 -16.59 15.67
CA TYR A 98 -9.74 -15.42 16.14
C TYR A 98 -8.94 -14.13 15.91
N ARG A 99 -9.54 -13.21 15.13
CA ARG A 99 -9.05 -11.84 14.94
C ARG A 99 -9.85 -10.94 15.85
N TYR A 100 -9.23 -10.45 16.92
CA TYR A 100 -9.98 -9.62 17.85
C TYR A 100 -10.02 -8.14 17.43
N TYR A 101 -9.05 -7.68 16.63
CA TYR A 101 -9.04 -6.32 16.12
C TYR A 101 -8.45 -6.27 14.71
N THR A 102 -9.13 -5.57 13.82
CA THR A 102 -8.66 -5.34 12.45
C THR A 102 -8.74 -3.85 12.14
N ARG A 103 -7.67 -3.29 11.61
CA ARG A 103 -7.61 -1.91 11.14
C ARG A 103 -7.18 -1.87 9.69
N ASN A 104 -8.02 -1.29 8.82
CA ASN A 104 -7.70 -1.00 7.44
C ASN A 104 -7.34 0.46 7.28
N VAL A 105 -6.34 0.76 6.46
CA VAL A 105 -5.82 2.11 6.21
C VAL A 105 -5.72 2.32 4.71
N ASN A 106 -6.47 3.26 4.19
CA ASN A 106 -6.42 3.66 2.80
C ASN A 106 -5.38 4.77 2.62
N SER A 107 -4.45 4.58 1.72
CA SER A 107 -3.31 5.48 1.52
C SER A 107 -3.12 5.82 0.05
N ILE A 108 -2.65 7.02 -0.22
CA ILE A 108 -1.99 7.35 -1.48
C ILE A 108 -0.50 7.13 -1.27
N VAL A 109 0.13 6.40 -2.17
CA VAL A 109 1.56 6.08 -2.13
C VAL A 109 2.22 6.57 -3.41
N LEU A 110 3.40 7.17 -3.28
CA LEU A 110 4.24 7.65 -4.36
C LEU A 110 5.57 6.88 -4.36
N PRO A 111 5.68 5.77 -5.05
CA PRO A 111 6.94 5.07 -5.27
C PRO A 111 7.80 5.77 -6.32
N ILE A 112 9.05 6.08 -5.97
CA ILE A 112 10.09 6.48 -6.92
C ILE A 112 10.90 5.23 -7.23
N VAL A 113 10.79 4.75 -8.46
CA VAL A 113 11.18 3.39 -8.84
C VAL A 113 12.45 3.42 -9.69
N TRP A 114 13.38 2.53 -9.37
CA TRP A 114 14.46 2.09 -10.24
C TRP A 114 14.18 0.65 -10.67
N GLN A 115 14.28 0.37 -11.99
CA GLN A 115 13.82 -0.88 -12.59
C GLN A 115 14.87 -1.44 -13.55
N PRO A 116 15.92 -2.12 -13.04
CA PRO A 116 16.84 -2.89 -13.88
C PRO A 116 16.09 -4.01 -14.61
N HIS A 117 16.37 -4.18 -15.91
CA HIS A 117 15.62 -5.10 -16.74
C HIS A 117 16.46 -5.69 -17.85
N PHE A 118 15.98 -6.78 -18.40
CA PHE A 118 16.53 -7.40 -19.62
C PHE A 118 15.40 -7.89 -20.52
N TYR A 119 15.70 -7.98 -21.81
CA TYR A 119 14.74 -8.39 -22.82
C TYR A 119 14.99 -9.82 -23.28
N LEU A 120 13.91 -10.57 -23.45
CA LEU A 120 13.86 -11.92 -23.97
C LEU A 120 13.03 -11.97 -25.27
N PHE A 121 13.16 -13.07 -26.00
CA PHE A 121 12.37 -13.37 -27.20
C PHE A 121 12.33 -12.20 -28.21
N ARG A 122 13.51 -11.74 -28.65
CA ARG A 122 13.64 -10.61 -29.60
C ARG A 122 12.90 -9.35 -29.13
N ASN A 123 13.03 -9.02 -27.85
CA ASN A 123 12.40 -7.85 -27.20
C ASN A 123 10.87 -7.90 -27.08
N HIS A 124 10.25 -9.09 -27.15
CA HIS A 124 8.82 -9.23 -26.91
C HIS A 124 8.48 -9.37 -25.42
N VAL A 125 9.43 -9.83 -24.63
CA VAL A 125 9.26 -10.00 -23.19
C VAL A 125 10.35 -9.23 -22.45
N ARG A 126 9.94 -8.42 -21.47
CA ARG A 126 10.86 -7.76 -20.53
C ARG A 126 10.68 -8.36 -19.16
N VAL A 127 11.77 -8.83 -18.57
CA VAL A 127 11.82 -9.28 -17.17
C VAL A 127 12.61 -8.25 -16.39
N TYR A 128 12.12 -7.90 -15.20
CA TYR A 128 12.73 -6.85 -14.42
C TYR A 128 12.64 -7.13 -12.91
N LEU A 129 13.57 -6.51 -12.20
CA LEU A 129 13.46 -6.28 -10.77
C LEU A 129 13.12 -4.81 -10.53
N GLU A 130 12.66 -4.48 -9.34
CA GLU A 130 12.44 -3.10 -8.95
C GLU A 130 12.84 -2.84 -7.51
N ALA A 131 13.35 -1.63 -7.29
CA ALA A 131 13.57 -1.06 -5.98
C ALA A 131 13.00 0.36 -5.97
N ALA A 132 12.36 0.76 -4.89
CA ALA A 132 11.73 2.06 -4.79
C ALA A 132 11.87 2.66 -3.39
N ALA A 133 12.01 3.97 -3.34
CA ALA A 133 11.68 4.76 -2.16
C ALA A 133 10.20 5.14 -2.24
N THR A 134 9.49 5.04 -1.12
CA THR A 134 8.04 5.27 -1.07
C THR A 134 7.71 6.36 -0.08
N PHE A 135 6.79 7.24 -0.50
CA PHE A 135 6.15 8.23 0.37
C PHE A 135 4.67 7.96 0.36
N SER A 136 4.03 8.06 1.51
CA SER A 136 2.61 7.76 1.64
C SER A 136 1.87 8.82 2.45
N TYR A 137 0.60 8.99 2.11
CA TYR A 137 -0.34 9.77 2.90
C TYR A 137 -1.59 8.95 3.20
N HIS A 138 -1.90 8.77 4.48
CA HIS A 138 -3.05 8.01 4.95
C HIS A 138 -4.32 8.87 4.86
N LEU A 139 -5.24 8.48 3.96
CA LEU A 139 -6.48 9.22 3.69
C LEU A 139 -7.52 8.95 4.77
N SER A 140 -7.84 7.68 4.95
CA SER A 140 -8.88 7.19 5.85
C SER A 140 -8.47 5.88 6.49
N SER A 141 -9.11 5.55 7.58
CA SER A 141 -8.92 4.26 8.24
C SER A 141 -10.23 3.81 8.84
N THR A 142 -10.47 2.51 8.83
CA THR A 142 -11.60 1.86 9.49
C THR A 142 -11.11 0.81 10.46
N TYR A 143 -11.90 0.51 11.47
CA TYR A 143 -11.57 -0.53 12.44
C TYR A 143 -12.77 -1.45 12.70
N GLU A 144 -12.47 -2.67 13.13
CA GLU A 144 -13.40 -3.66 13.65
C GLU A 144 -12.78 -4.30 14.90
N ASN A 145 -13.50 -4.25 16.02
CA ASN A 145 -13.08 -4.79 17.32
C ASN A 145 -14.07 -5.85 17.78
N GLU A 146 -13.70 -7.12 17.62
CA GLU A 146 -14.56 -8.26 17.95
C GLU A 146 -14.74 -8.45 19.47
N GLU A 147 -13.79 -8.00 20.28
CA GLU A 147 -13.95 -8.03 21.76
C GLU A 147 -15.01 -7.02 22.20
N ALA A 148 -14.98 -5.80 21.65
CA ALA A 148 -16.00 -4.79 21.90
C ALA A 148 -17.38 -5.26 21.42
N LYS A 149 -17.45 -5.93 20.29
CA LYS A 149 -18.68 -6.56 19.80
C LYS A 149 -19.20 -7.63 20.74
N ALA A 150 -18.34 -8.48 21.26
CA ALA A 150 -18.70 -9.54 22.20
C ALA A 150 -19.19 -8.97 23.54
N SER A 151 -18.69 -7.80 23.95
CA SER A 151 -19.15 -7.08 25.14
C SER A 151 -20.44 -6.26 24.93
N GLY A 152 -20.97 -6.24 23.70
CA GLY A 152 -22.19 -5.51 23.35
C GLY A 152 -21.99 -4.01 23.08
N ALA A 153 -20.76 -3.56 22.86
CA ALA A 153 -20.50 -2.16 22.51
C ALA A 153 -21.09 -1.81 21.14
N ALA A 154 -21.80 -0.68 21.05
CA ALA A 154 -22.41 -0.24 19.80
C ALA A 154 -21.37 0.23 18.76
N ASP A 155 -20.22 0.68 19.22
CA ASP A 155 -19.13 1.25 18.45
C ASP A 155 -18.00 0.23 18.14
N TRP A 156 -18.34 -1.08 18.08
CA TRP A 156 -17.37 -2.12 17.80
C TRP A 156 -16.69 -2.03 16.42
N LYS A 157 -17.27 -1.26 15.50
CA LYS A 157 -16.70 -0.95 14.19
C LYS A 157 -17.03 0.46 13.75
N GLY A 158 -16.19 1.04 12.93
CA GLY A 158 -16.43 2.37 12.40
C GLY A 158 -15.21 2.98 11.71
N ASP A 159 -15.32 4.27 11.48
CA ASP A 159 -14.23 5.07 10.98
C ASP A 159 -13.26 5.40 12.12
N TYR A 160 -11.98 5.14 11.89
CA TYR A 160 -10.92 5.49 12.82
C TYR A 160 -10.54 6.95 12.66
N SER A 161 -10.69 7.71 13.73
CA SER A 161 -10.38 9.13 13.72
C SER A 161 -8.88 9.39 13.94
N PHE A 162 -8.17 9.79 12.87
CA PHE A 162 -6.77 10.20 12.99
C PHE A 162 -6.62 11.47 13.83
N LYS A 163 -5.89 11.37 14.94
CA LYS A 163 -5.59 12.51 15.83
C LYS A 163 -4.09 12.83 15.72
N LEU A 164 -3.75 14.07 15.35
CA LEU A 164 -2.36 14.52 15.15
C LEU A 164 -1.39 14.22 16.31
N PRO A 165 -1.77 14.32 17.59
CA PRO A 165 -0.87 13.99 18.68
C PRO A 165 -0.51 12.50 18.73
N ARG A 166 -1.38 11.62 18.25
CA ARG A 166 -1.32 10.17 18.36
C ARG A 166 -0.86 9.51 17.07
N ASP A 167 -1.35 9.99 15.93
CA ASP A 167 -1.22 9.31 14.65
C ASP A 167 -0.33 10.06 13.67
N ASN A 168 0.39 9.32 12.84
CA ASN A 168 1.07 9.86 11.68
C ASN A 168 0.19 9.64 10.44
N ARG A 169 -0.09 10.72 9.71
CA ARG A 169 -0.72 10.63 8.39
C ARG A 169 0.28 10.50 7.26
N TRP A 170 1.53 10.91 7.51
CA TRP A 170 2.61 10.80 6.55
C TRP A 170 3.46 9.57 6.86
N GLY A 171 3.73 8.82 5.83
CA GLY A 171 4.56 7.64 5.89
C GLY A 171 5.68 7.68 4.86
N TYR A 172 6.73 6.92 5.12
CA TYR A 172 7.80 6.65 4.18
C TYR A 172 8.31 5.23 4.36
N GLY A 173 8.91 4.70 3.32
CA GLY A 173 9.40 3.34 3.33
C GLY A 173 10.22 3.01 2.10
N LEU A 174 10.43 1.73 1.91
CA LEU A 174 11.06 1.16 0.73
C LEU A 174 10.07 0.18 0.08
N ALA A 175 10.26 -0.05 -1.21
CA ALA A 175 9.59 -1.17 -1.87
C ALA A 175 10.56 -1.91 -2.76
N GLY A 176 10.33 -3.20 -2.90
CA GLY A 176 11.10 -4.05 -3.78
C GLY A 176 10.21 -5.10 -4.42
N GLY A 177 10.60 -5.55 -5.60
CA GLY A 177 9.81 -6.52 -6.31
C GLY A 177 10.37 -6.87 -7.67
N GLY A 178 9.50 -7.33 -8.52
CA GLY A 178 9.83 -7.64 -9.90
C GLY A 178 8.60 -8.04 -10.69
N GLY A 179 8.80 -8.21 -11.98
CA GLY A 179 7.70 -8.56 -12.85
C GLY A 179 8.17 -8.96 -14.26
N ILE A 180 7.14 -9.28 -15.04
CA ILE A 180 7.28 -9.66 -16.43
C ILE A 180 6.32 -8.80 -17.25
N ALA A 181 6.82 -8.20 -18.30
CA ALA A 181 6.05 -7.39 -19.22
C ALA A 181 6.07 -8.00 -20.63
N LEU A 182 4.90 -8.17 -21.20
CA LEU A 182 4.72 -8.56 -22.61
C LEU A 182 4.58 -7.29 -23.45
N LEU A 183 5.47 -7.11 -24.40
CA LEU A 183 5.53 -5.96 -25.29
C LEU A 183 4.87 -6.29 -26.62
N ILE A 184 3.73 -5.64 -26.88
CA ILE A 184 2.94 -5.85 -28.12
C ILE A 184 2.87 -4.50 -28.85
N ARG A 185 3.78 -4.29 -29.81
CA ARG A 185 3.89 -3.03 -30.55
C ARG A 185 4.05 -1.80 -29.64
N ARG A 186 2.95 -1.06 -29.38
CA ARG A 186 2.90 0.15 -28.54
C ARG A 186 2.31 -0.13 -27.14
N PHE A 187 1.83 -1.35 -26.91
CA PHE A 187 1.20 -1.72 -25.64
C PHE A 187 2.12 -2.61 -24.82
N GLU A 188 2.01 -2.48 -23.54
CA GLU A 188 2.70 -3.31 -22.56
C GLU A 188 1.68 -3.89 -21.60
N ILE A 189 1.65 -5.21 -21.47
CA ILE A 189 0.90 -5.92 -20.42
C ILE A 189 1.93 -6.39 -19.40
N ASN A 190 1.77 -5.96 -18.18
CA ASN A 190 2.76 -6.14 -17.12
C ASN A 190 2.14 -6.85 -15.93
N VAL A 191 2.76 -7.93 -15.46
CA VAL A 191 2.42 -8.59 -14.20
C VAL A 191 3.57 -8.35 -13.23
N ARG A 192 3.25 -7.75 -12.07
CA ARG A 192 4.22 -7.30 -11.08
C ARG A 192 3.85 -7.81 -9.69
N ALA A 193 4.85 -8.29 -8.94
CA ALA A 193 4.78 -8.50 -7.51
C ALA A 193 5.66 -7.47 -6.80
N ARG A 194 5.12 -6.74 -5.80
CA ARG A 194 5.83 -5.70 -5.05
C ARG A 194 5.56 -5.84 -3.56
N TYR A 195 6.63 -5.81 -2.78
CA TYR A 195 6.57 -5.72 -1.32
C TYR A 195 6.90 -4.31 -0.87
N TYR A 196 6.01 -3.72 -0.07
CA TYR A 196 6.19 -2.42 0.58
C TYR A 196 6.63 -2.64 2.01
N PHE A 197 7.79 -2.12 2.34
CA PHE A 197 8.41 -2.17 3.65
C PHE A 197 8.31 -0.80 4.32
N GLY A 198 7.37 -0.65 5.26
CA GLY A 198 7.19 0.60 6.01
C GLY A 198 8.37 0.88 6.93
N LEU A 199 8.82 2.11 6.95
CA LEU A 199 9.84 2.60 7.89
C LEU A 199 9.26 3.56 8.91
N SER A 200 8.19 4.25 8.56
CA SER A 200 7.45 5.16 9.45
C SER A 200 6.39 4.41 10.25
N ASP A 201 6.18 4.83 11.47
CA ASP A 201 5.17 4.30 12.36
C ASP A 201 3.83 5.02 12.14
N ILE A 202 2.72 4.28 12.07
CA ILE A 202 1.38 4.87 11.97
C ILE A 202 0.94 5.48 13.30
N VAL A 203 1.39 4.92 14.43
CA VAL A 203 1.17 5.45 15.76
C VAL A 203 2.43 6.17 16.24
N ARG A 204 2.30 7.40 16.71
CA ARG A 204 3.44 8.18 17.22
C ARG A 204 3.89 7.63 18.58
N ASN A 205 5.16 7.32 18.70
CA ASN A 205 5.76 6.83 19.93
C ASN A 205 6.20 7.94 20.91
N ARG A 206 5.88 9.20 20.63
CA ARG A 206 6.31 10.36 21.45
C ARG A 206 5.75 10.33 22.87
N ASN A 207 4.57 9.74 23.02
CA ASN A 207 3.85 9.67 24.30
C ASN A 207 3.87 8.25 24.86
N LYS A 208 5.04 7.62 24.91
CA LYS A 208 5.20 6.22 25.38
C LYS A 208 4.56 5.92 26.73
N TYR A 209 4.40 6.93 27.57
CA TYR A 209 3.93 6.82 28.95
C TYR A 209 2.65 7.61 29.23
N ALA A 210 2.18 8.39 28.25
CA ALA A 210 0.93 9.11 28.39
C ALA A 210 -0.23 8.18 28.01
N ASP A 211 -1.34 8.36 28.66
CA ASP A 211 -2.62 7.83 28.21
C ASP A 211 -2.80 8.21 26.72
N ASN A 212 -3.00 7.22 25.90
CA ASN A 212 -3.08 7.42 24.44
C ASN A 212 -4.25 8.29 24.03
N GLY A 213 -5.11 8.71 24.99
CA GLY A 213 -6.32 9.45 24.75
C GLY A 213 -7.24 8.74 23.77
N ILE A 214 -7.12 7.40 23.72
CA ILE A 214 -7.94 6.54 22.90
C ILE A 214 -8.87 5.81 23.85
N ASP A 215 -10.02 6.40 24.05
CA ASP A 215 -11.10 5.74 24.74
C ASP A 215 -11.92 4.94 23.73
N GLY A 216 -12.43 3.81 24.17
CA GLY A 216 -13.37 3.00 23.43
C GLY A 216 -12.73 1.99 22.46
N SER A 217 -13.57 1.47 21.59
CA SER A 217 -13.30 0.32 20.73
C SER A 217 -12.28 0.57 19.61
N GLU A 218 -11.94 1.84 19.35
CA GLU A 218 -10.94 2.23 18.34
C GLU A 218 -9.52 1.75 18.68
N ASN A 219 -9.22 1.60 19.97
CA ASN A 219 -7.86 1.32 20.44
C ASN A 219 -7.70 -0.11 20.96
N PRO A 220 -6.91 -0.95 20.28
CA PRO A 220 -6.59 -2.29 20.75
C PRO A 220 -5.37 -2.34 21.70
N PHE A 221 -4.72 -1.20 21.96
CA PHE A 221 -3.44 -1.18 22.66
C PHE A 221 -3.60 -0.67 24.09
N TRP A 222 -3.13 -1.47 25.07
CA TRP A 222 -2.99 -1.05 26.46
C TRP A 222 -1.93 0.03 26.66
N ALA A 223 -0.91 0.03 25.79
CA ALA A 223 0.15 1.01 25.77
C ALA A 223 0.53 1.37 24.32
N THR A 224 1.01 2.58 24.10
CA THR A 224 1.47 3.01 22.78
C THR A 224 2.56 2.10 22.26
N PRO A 225 2.43 1.48 21.09
CA PRO A 225 3.47 0.68 20.51
C PRO A 225 4.72 1.53 20.23
N MET A 226 5.89 0.95 20.47
CA MET A 226 7.17 1.60 20.15
C MET A 226 7.41 1.67 18.64
N ARG A 227 6.94 0.64 17.91
CA ARG A 227 6.99 0.57 16.45
C ARG A 227 5.66 0.06 15.91
N SER A 228 5.21 0.65 14.82
CA SER A 228 3.96 0.28 14.14
C SER A 228 4.00 0.56 12.62
N PRO A 229 5.06 0.18 11.89
CA PRO A 229 5.12 0.37 10.46
C PRO A 229 4.17 -0.58 9.73
N LEU A 230 3.62 -0.13 8.61
CA LEU A 230 2.73 -0.91 7.77
C LEU A 230 3.50 -1.54 6.62
N ASP A 231 3.31 -2.84 6.43
CA ASP A 231 3.88 -3.61 5.33
C ASP A 231 2.77 -4.11 4.40
N ASN A 232 3.09 -4.30 3.13
CA ASN A 232 2.13 -4.79 2.17
C ASN A 232 2.83 -5.59 1.05
N LEU A 233 2.22 -6.69 0.64
CA LEU A 233 2.62 -7.44 -0.55
C LEU A 233 1.49 -7.35 -1.58
N THR A 234 1.78 -6.90 -2.79
CA THR A 234 0.79 -6.77 -3.87
C THR A 234 1.20 -7.55 -5.10
N VAL A 235 0.22 -8.10 -5.79
CA VAL A 235 0.34 -8.59 -7.17
C VAL A 235 -0.59 -7.74 -8.02
N SER A 236 -0.06 -7.15 -9.08
CA SER A 236 -0.79 -6.20 -9.93
C SER A 236 -0.50 -6.42 -11.42
N VAL A 237 -1.45 -5.98 -12.22
CA VAL A 237 -1.37 -5.93 -13.69
C VAL A 237 -1.44 -4.49 -14.15
#